data_ada189259aac5a99d948ad1601794905
#
_entry.id   ada189259aac5a99d948ad1601794905
#
_cell.length_a   1.000
_cell.length_b   1.000
_cell.length_c   1.000
_cell.angle_alpha   90.00
_cell.angle_beta   90.00
_cell.angle_gamma   90.00
#
_symmetry.space_group_name_H-M   'P 1'
#
loop_
_entity.id
_entity.type
_entity.pdbx_description
1 polymer ?
#
loop_
_entity_poly.entity_id
_entity_poly.type
_entity_poly.pdbx_seq_one_letter_code
_entity_poly.pdbx_strand_id
1 'polypeptide(L)'
;MEIEVEDKHGSSDIDPESLRRWAEQALLAEGYPTNSELSITVVTDAEMAHLNGTALGKKTPTDVLSFPLDDMQPGLTPPFHIEGPPQLLGDIVIAPDYIRRQADVFGVSFLDEVALMTTHGVLHLLGYDHETAEEAAAMEHRERIILKAQGITRR
;
A
#
# COMPACT_ATOMS: atom_id res chain seq x y z
N MET A 1 12.84 4.92 -9.02
CA MET A 1 11.51 4.28 -8.79
C MET A 1 10.45 5.09 -9.45
N GLU A 2 9.54 4.43 -10.12
CA GLU A 2 8.40 5.10 -10.71
C GLU A 2 7.13 4.63 -10.03
N ILE A 3 6.47 5.56 -9.33
CA ILE A 3 5.23 5.31 -8.63
C ILE A 3 4.19 6.23 -9.24
N GLU A 4 3.33 5.64 -10.08
CA GLU A 4 2.29 6.37 -10.77
C GLU A 4 1.07 6.51 -9.87
N VAL A 5 0.60 7.73 -9.67
CA VAL A 5 -0.58 8.00 -8.84
C VAL A 5 -1.68 8.58 -9.72
N GLU A 6 -2.84 7.93 -9.70
CA GLU A 6 -4.04 8.41 -10.38
C GLU A 6 -5.13 8.69 -9.33
N ASP A 7 -5.57 9.93 -9.23
CA ASP A 7 -6.64 10.32 -8.32
C ASP A 7 -7.98 10.38 -9.08
N LYS A 8 -8.78 9.32 -8.93
CA LYS A 8 -10.14 9.25 -9.48
C LYS A 8 -11.20 9.77 -8.51
N HIS A 9 -10.81 10.09 -7.27
CA HIS A 9 -11.73 10.58 -6.25
C HIS A 9 -12.05 12.07 -6.48
N GLY A 10 -11.04 12.87 -6.76
CA GLY A 10 -11.17 14.28 -7.07
C GLY A 10 -11.20 15.23 -5.86
N SER A 11 -11.39 14.72 -4.65
CA SER A 11 -11.42 15.55 -3.42
C SER A 11 -10.95 14.76 -2.20
N SER A 12 -9.93 13.95 -2.36
CA SER A 12 -9.43 13.03 -1.32
C SER A 12 -8.63 13.73 -0.20
N ASP A 13 -8.16 14.94 -0.42
CA ASP A 13 -7.25 15.68 0.47
C ASP A 13 -5.90 14.97 0.69
N ILE A 14 -5.52 14.10 -0.24
CA ILE A 14 -4.23 13.41 -0.20
C ILE A 14 -3.33 14.00 -1.28
N ASP A 15 -2.14 14.46 -0.86
CA ASP A 15 -1.11 14.89 -1.79
C ASP A 15 -0.50 13.66 -2.49
N PRO A 16 -0.53 13.59 -3.84
CA PRO A 16 0.08 12.50 -4.58
C PRO A 16 1.55 12.27 -4.25
N GLU A 17 2.31 13.33 -3.97
CA GLU A 17 3.72 13.20 -3.59
C GLU A 17 3.90 12.49 -2.25
N SER A 18 2.95 12.65 -1.32
CA SER A 18 2.97 11.91 -0.06
C SER A 18 2.79 10.40 -0.31
N LEU A 19 1.87 10.03 -1.18
CA LEU A 19 1.66 8.62 -1.56
C LEU A 19 2.92 8.03 -2.20
N ARG A 20 3.54 8.77 -3.11
CA ARG A 20 4.80 8.33 -3.76
C ARG A 20 5.90 8.11 -2.73
N ARG A 21 6.06 9.07 -1.81
CA ARG A 21 7.09 8.99 -0.77
C ARG A 21 6.89 7.79 0.14
N TRP A 22 5.67 7.55 0.61
CA TRP A 22 5.39 6.41 1.49
C TRP A 22 5.63 5.07 0.78
N ALA A 23 5.21 4.95 -0.46
CA ALA A 23 5.43 3.74 -1.24
C ALA A 23 6.92 3.52 -1.54
N GLU A 24 7.63 4.56 -1.94
CA GLU A 24 9.06 4.49 -2.22
C GLU A 24 9.86 4.08 -0.97
N GLN A 25 9.55 4.67 0.18
CA GLN A 25 10.24 4.33 1.42
C GLN A 25 10.00 2.87 1.82
N ALA A 26 8.80 2.36 1.60
CA ALA A 26 8.51 0.95 1.85
C ALA A 26 9.32 0.03 0.93
N LEU A 27 9.39 0.35 -0.35
CA LEU A 27 10.19 -0.43 -1.32
C LEU A 27 11.68 -0.42 -0.96
N LEU A 28 12.22 0.75 -0.65
CA LEU A 28 13.63 0.89 -0.29
C LEU A 28 13.95 0.14 1.00
N ALA A 29 13.09 0.22 2.00
CA ALA A 29 13.27 -0.48 3.27
C ALA A 29 13.28 -2.00 3.09
N GLU A 30 12.57 -2.51 2.09
CA GLU A 30 12.53 -3.94 1.78
C GLU A 30 13.62 -4.37 0.79
N GLY A 31 14.53 -3.47 0.44
CA GLY A 31 15.69 -3.77 -0.40
C GLY A 31 15.40 -3.79 -1.90
N TYR A 32 14.30 -3.20 -2.33
CA TYR A 32 13.94 -3.16 -3.75
C TYR A 32 14.74 -2.10 -4.50
N PRO A 33 15.19 -2.40 -5.72
CA PRO A 33 16.02 -1.48 -6.49
C PRO A 33 15.21 -0.32 -7.09
N THR A 34 15.92 0.74 -7.52
CA THR A 34 15.32 1.97 -8.02
C THR A 34 14.59 1.83 -9.36
N ASN A 35 14.73 0.70 -10.06
CA ASN A 35 13.91 0.40 -11.24
C ASN A 35 12.61 -0.35 -10.91
N SER A 36 12.23 -0.42 -9.65
CA SER A 36 10.92 -0.93 -9.24
C SER A 36 9.83 0.08 -9.57
N GLU A 37 8.69 -0.41 -10.03
CA GLU A 37 7.53 0.41 -10.38
C GLU A 37 6.26 -0.16 -9.75
N LEU A 38 5.32 0.72 -9.41
CA LEU A 38 3.97 0.34 -9.01
C LEU A 38 3.00 1.49 -9.29
N SER A 39 1.70 1.20 -9.30
CA SER A 39 0.67 2.22 -9.42
C SER A 39 -0.18 2.31 -8.16
N ILE A 40 -0.66 3.51 -7.87
CA ILE A 40 -1.61 3.76 -6.78
C ILE A 40 -2.79 4.52 -7.38
N THR A 41 -4.00 3.98 -7.21
CA THR A 41 -5.23 4.63 -7.66
C THR A 41 -6.08 4.99 -6.44
N VAL A 42 -6.53 6.23 -6.38
CA VAL A 42 -7.38 6.74 -5.31
C VAL A 42 -8.81 6.78 -5.81
N VAL A 43 -9.72 6.09 -5.12
CA VAL A 43 -11.10 5.86 -5.60
C VAL A 43 -12.14 6.24 -4.55
N THR A 44 -13.40 6.34 -4.99
CA THR A 44 -14.55 6.51 -4.09
C THR A 44 -14.92 5.17 -3.44
N ASP A 45 -15.73 5.23 -2.38
CA ASP A 45 -16.27 4.02 -1.74
C ASP A 45 -17.07 3.16 -2.72
N ALA A 46 -17.84 3.78 -3.60
CA ALA A 46 -18.65 3.07 -4.60
C ALA A 46 -17.77 2.28 -5.57
N GLU A 47 -16.72 2.89 -6.07
CA GLU A 47 -15.78 2.22 -6.97
C GLU A 47 -14.98 1.15 -6.24
N MET A 48 -14.58 1.41 -4.98
CA MET A 48 -13.90 0.42 -4.15
C MET A 48 -14.79 -0.81 -3.91
N ALA A 49 -16.07 -0.62 -3.62
CA ALA A 49 -17.03 -1.71 -3.45
C ALA A 49 -17.16 -2.55 -4.71
N HIS A 50 -17.19 -1.90 -5.87
CA HIS A 50 -17.22 -2.58 -7.16
C HIS A 50 -15.96 -3.42 -7.39
N LEU A 51 -14.79 -2.86 -7.16
CA LEU A 51 -13.51 -3.56 -7.31
C LEU A 51 -13.39 -4.72 -6.31
N ASN A 52 -13.79 -4.50 -5.06
CA ASN A 52 -13.77 -5.53 -4.03
C ASN A 52 -14.72 -6.67 -4.37
N GLY A 53 -15.88 -6.37 -4.95
CA GLY A 53 -16.84 -7.37 -5.44
C GLY A 53 -16.28 -8.21 -6.57
N THR A 54 -15.61 -7.58 -7.53
CA THR A 54 -15.01 -8.25 -8.67
C THR A 54 -13.80 -9.10 -8.26
N ALA A 55 -12.94 -8.57 -7.37
CA ALA A 55 -11.69 -9.24 -7.00
C ALA A 55 -11.90 -10.30 -5.90
N LEU A 56 -12.75 -10.02 -4.89
CA LEU A 56 -12.89 -10.84 -3.69
C LEU A 56 -14.31 -11.36 -3.43
N GLY A 57 -15.27 -11.05 -4.29
CA GLY A 57 -16.66 -11.44 -4.13
C GLY A 57 -17.43 -10.68 -3.04
N LYS A 58 -16.86 -9.63 -2.49
CA LYS A 58 -17.48 -8.81 -1.43
C LYS A 58 -17.90 -7.47 -2.01
N LYS A 59 -19.21 -7.22 -2.13
CA LYS A 59 -19.77 -5.97 -2.69
C LYS A 59 -19.82 -4.82 -1.68
N THR A 60 -18.81 -4.71 -0.81
CA THR A 60 -18.67 -3.66 0.21
C THR A 60 -17.36 -2.92 0.00
N PRO A 61 -17.27 -1.64 0.39
CA PRO A 61 -16.00 -0.93 0.33
C PRO A 61 -15.01 -1.49 1.36
N THR A 62 -13.72 -1.28 1.10
CA THR A 62 -12.64 -1.58 2.02
C THR A 62 -11.64 -0.41 1.99
N ASP A 63 -10.59 -0.50 2.80
CA ASP A 63 -9.57 0.57 2.90
C ASP A 63 -8.57 0.53 1.75
N VAL A 64 -7.99 -0.64 1.47
CA VAL A 64 -6.95 -0.81 0.45
C VAL A 64 -7.07 -2.19 -0.20
N LEU A 65 -6.78 -2.24 -1.51
CA LEU A 65 -6.65 -3.49 -2.27
C LEU A 65 -5.28 -3.48 -2.96
N SER A 66 -4.63 -4.63 -2.98
CA SER A 66 -3.35 -4.82 -3.69
C SER A 66 -3.48 -5.94 -4.71
N PHE A 67 -2.98 -5.68 -5.92
CA PHE A 67 -3.02 -6.61 -7.05
C PHE A 67 -1.58 -6.88 -7.51
N PRO A 68 -0.89 -7.84 -6.87
CA PRO A 68 0.48 -8.17 -7.27
C PRO A 68 0.51 -8.84 -8.64
N LEU A 69 1.54 -8.54 -9.43
CA LEU A 69 1.75 -9.14 -10.75
C LEU A 69 2.62 -10.39 -10.66
N ASP A 70 3.49 -10.48 -9.66
CA ASP A 70 4.39 -11.62 -9.47
C ASP A 70 4.32 -12.14 -8.02
N ASP A 71 4.73 -13.40 -7.85
CA ASP A 71 4.83 -14.02 -6.53
C ASP A 71 6.14 -13.63 -5.86
N MET A 72 6.15 -12.51 -5.16
CA MET A 72 7.28 -12.11 -4.33
C MET A 72 7.26 -12.83 -2.99
N GLN A 73 8.44 -13.02 -2.41
CA GLN A 73 8.59 -13.66 -1.10
C GLN A 73 9.03 -12.61 -0.06
N PRO A 74 8.35 -12.51 1.09
CA PRO A 74 8.72 -11.55 2.12
C PRO A 74 10.16 -11.71 2.58
N GLY A 75 10.89 -10.60 2.62
CA GLY A 75 12.27 -10.58 3.12
C GLY A 75 13.31 -11.19 2.22
N LEU A 76 12.95 -11.70 1.06
CA LEU A 76 13.90 -12.23 0.09
C LEU A 76 14.36 -11.16 -0.89
N THR A 77 15.56 -11.36 -1.46
CA THR A 77 16.09 -10.49 -2.51
C THR A 77 15.16 -10.51 -3.72
N PRO A 78 14.81 -9.33 -4.26
CA PRO A 78 13.99 -9.27 -5.47
C PRO A 78 14.62 -10.03 -6.64
N PRO A 79 13.81 -10.69 -7.49
CA PRO A 79 14.32 -11.50 -8.60
C PRO A 79 14.76 -10.66 -9.82
N PHE A 80 15.14 -9.40 -9.62
CA PHE A 80 15.58 -8.51 -10.68
C PHE A 80 16.65 -7.54 -10.16
N HIS A 81 17.38 -6.90 -11.07
CA HIS A 81 18.50 -6.02 -10.76
C HIS A 81 18.24 -4.59 -11.21
N ILE A 82 18.89 -3.63 -10.56
CA ILE A 82 18.80 -2.20 -10.91
C ILE A 82 19.22 -1.91 -12.35
N GLU A 83 20.14 -2.69 -12.89
CA GLU A 83 20.63 -2.56 -14.27
C GLU A 83 19.71 -3.23 -15.30
N GLY A 84 18.71 -3.97 -14.82
CA GLY A 84 17.73 -4.61 -15.68
C GLY A 84 16.63 -3.65 -16.13
N PRO A 85 15.68 -4.11 -16.96
CA PRO A 85 14.53 -3.29 -17.35
C PRO A 85 13.67 -2.95 -16.14
N PRO A 86 12.87 -1.85 -16.20
CA PRO A 86 11.93 -1.53 -15.15
C PRO A 86 10.98 -2.69 -14.85
N GLN A 87 10.70 -2.93 -13.56
CA GLN A 87 9.86 -4.03 -13.12
C GLN A 87 8.60 -3.50 -12.44
N LEU A 88 7.46 -3.71 -13.07
CA LEU A 88 6.16 -3.37 -12.49
C LEU A 88 5.76 -4.45 -11.47
N LEU A 89 5.57 -4.04 -10.22
CA LEU A 89 5.27 -4.94 -9.11
C LEU A 89 3.78 -5.20 -8.97
N GLY A 90 2.94 -4.23 -9.33
CA GLY A 90 1.51 -4.35 -9.27
C GLY A 90 0.80 -3.03 -9.05
N ASP A 91 -0.47 -3.12 -8.66
CA ASP A 91 -1.35 -1.98 -8.47
C ASP A 91 -1.91 -1.97 -7.05
N ILE A 92 -2.01 -0.77 -6.47
CA ILE A 92 -2.63 -0.53 -5.17
C ILE A 92 -3.82 0.40 -5.39
N VAL A 93 -4.95 0.08 -4.77
CA VAL A 93 -6.15 0.93 -4.82
C VAL A 93 -6.51 1.31 -3.40
N ILE A 94 -6.68 2.60 -3.13
CA ILE A 94 -7.04 3.11 -1.81
C ILE A 94 -8.33 3.90 -1.83
N ALA A 95 -9.13 3.77 -0.76
CA ALA A 95 -10.40 4.45 -0.58
C ALA A 95 -10.29 5.46 0.59
N PRO A 96 -10.00 6.74 0.31
CA PRO A 96 -9.75 7.73 1.36
C PRO A 96 -10.95 7.97 2.29
N ASP A 97 -12.17 7.90 1.78
CA ASP A 97 -13.36 8.10 2.63
C ASP A 97 -13.48 6.99 3.68
N TYR A 98 -13.22 5.75 3.28
CA TYR A 98 -13.18 4.63 4.20
C TYR A 98 -12.05 4.77 5.23
N ILE A 99 -10.86 5.15 4.76
CA ILE A 99 -9.70 5.35 5.62
C ILE A 99 -9.94 6.47 6.63
N ARG A 100 -10.64 7.53 6.24
CA ARG A 100 -10.98 8.64 7.14
C ARG A 100 -11.89 8.18 8.28
N ARG A 101 -12.91 7.38 7.97
CA ARG A 101 -13.77 6.79 9.00
C ARG A 101 -13.00 5.86 9.93
N GLN A 102 -12.11 5.05 9.37
CA GLN A 102 -11.26 4.13 10.12
C GLN A 102 -10.32 4.88 11.06
N ALA A 103 -9.71 5.98 10.59
CA ALA A 103 -8.85 6.83 11.40
C ALA A 103 -9.61 7.40 12.61
N ASP A 104 -10.84 7.85 12.40
CA ASP A 104 -11.70 8.36 13.48
C ASP A 104 -12.00 7.28 14.53
N VAL A 105 -12.28 6.06 14.09
CA VAL A 105 -12.54 4.93 14.99
C VAL A 105 -11.32 4.61 15.85
N PHE A 106 -10.13 4.64 15.25
CA PHE A 106 -8.87 4.34 15.97
C PHE A 106 -8.28 5.54 16.71
N GLY A 107 -8.85 6.73 16.54
CA GLY A 107 -8.34 7.94 17.20
C GLY A 107 -6.97 8.40 16.70
N VAL A 108 -6.68 8.17 15.42
CA VAL A 108 -5.42 8.57 14.77
C VAL A 108 -5.69 9.61 13.68
N SER A 109 -4.64 10.28 13.21
CA SER A 109 -4.81 11.24 12.13
C SER A 109 -5.10 10.53 10.81
N PHE A 110 -5.85 11.21 9.93
CA PHE A 110 -6.15 10.71 8.59
C PHE A 110 -4.87 10.41 7.80
N LEU A 111 -3.92 11.34 7.80
CA LEU A 111 -2.69 11.16 7.03
C LEU A 111 -1.83 10.01 7.55
N ASP A 112 -1.76 9.81 8.85
CA ASP A 112 -1.04 8.67 9.43
C ASP A 112 -1.69 7.35 9.02
N GLU A 113 -3.02 7.31 8.99
CA GLU A 113 -3.74 6.12 8.56
C GLU A 113 -3.55 5.86 7.06
N VAL A 114 -3.55 6.90 6.22
CA VAL A 114 -3.24 6.76 4.80
C VAL A 114 -1.82 6.23 4.60
N ALA A 115 -0.86 6.75 5.37
CA ALA A 115 0.53 6.27 5.31
C ALA A 115 0.63 4.78 5.69
N LEU A 116 -0.09 4.37 6.72
CA LEU A 116 -0.15 2.96 7.15
C LEU A 116 -0.76 2.09 6.04
N MET A 117 -1.90 2.51 5.47
CA MET A 117 -2.58 1.73 4.43
C MET A 117 -1.75 1.64 3.14
N THR A 118 -1.04 2.71 2.78
CA THR A 118 -0.14 2.71 1.64
C THR A 118 1.02 1.74 1.86
N THR A 119 1.65 1.80 3.03
CA THR A 119 2.74 0.88 3.39
C THR A 119 2.25 -0.57 3.41
N HIS A 120 1.09 -0.82 4.02
CA HIS A 120 0.45 -2.13 4.05
C HIS A 120 0.20 -2.67 2.65
N GLY A 121 -0.32 -1.84 1.75
CA GLY A 121 -0.56 -2.21 0.36
C GLY A 121 0.73 -2.57 -0.38
N VAL A 122 1.80 -1.80 -0.18
CA VAL A 122 3.11 -2.12 -0.77
C VAL A 122 3.61 -3.47 -0.26
N LEU A 123 3.56 -3.70 1.05
CA LEU A 123 4.02 -4.96 1.63
C LEU A 123 3.26 -6.17 1.08
N HIS A 124 1.95 -6.02 0.83
CA HIS A 124 1.18 -7.08 0.15
C HIS A 124 1.70 -7.37 -1.26
N LEU A 125 2.08 -6.34 -2.02
CA LEU A 125 2.70 -6.55 -3.34
C LEU A 125 4.00 -7.34 -3.25
N LEU A 126 4.70 -7.22 -2.11
CA LEU A 126 5.98 -7.90 -1.88
C LEU A 126 5.83 -9.29 -1.24
N GLY A 127 4.60 -9.77 -1.12
CA GLY A 127 4.31 -11.13 -0.64
C GLY A 127 3.92 -11.24 0.83
N TYR A 128 3.95 -10.16 1.60
CA TYR A 128 3.47 -10.20 2.98
C TYR A 128 1.97 -10.45 3.02
N ASP A 129 1.53 -11.22 4.01
CA ASP A 129 0.12 -11.53 4.21
C ASP A 129 -0.19 -11.50 5.71
N HIS A 130 -1.46 -11.70 6.07
CA HIS A 130 -1.91 -11.70 7.46
C HIS A 130 -2.97 -12.79 7.71
N GLU A 131 -2.87 -13.90 7.00
CA GLU A 131 -3.78 -15.05 7.16
C GLU A 131 -3.52 -15.80 8.46
N THR A 132 -2.26 -15.85 8.93
CA THR A 132 -1.90 -16.43 10.21
C THR A 132 -1.44 -15.36 11.19
N ALA A 133 -1.46 -15.67 12.49
CA ALA A 133 -0.98 -14.75 13.53
C ALA A 133 0.50 -14.40 13.34
N GLU A 134 1.30 -15.36 12.90
CA GLU A 134 2.74 -15.15 12.65
C GLU A 134 2.97 -14.23 11.45
N GLU A 135 2.24 -14.44 10.36
CA GLU A 135 2.29 -13.58 9.18
C GLU A 135 1.85 -12.15 9.52
N ALA A 136 0.75 -12.00 10.25
CA ALA A 136 0.25 -10.71 10.68
C ALA A 136 1.28 -9.97 11.55
N ALA A 137 1.91 -10.66 12.51
CA ALA A 137 2.93 -10.07 13.37
C ALA A 137 4.16 -9.61 12.59
N ALA A 138 4.62 -10.40 11.63
CA ALA A 138 5.76 -10.06 10.77
C ALA A 138 5.45 -8.82 9.92
N MET A 139 4.28 -8.76 9.32
CA MET A 139 3.85 -7.62 8.51
C MET A 139 3.73 -6.35 9.34
N GLU A 140 3.08 -6.42 10.51
CA GLU A 140 2.97 -5.28 11.42
C GLU A 140 4.32 -4.78 11.91
N HIS A 141 5.25 -5.68 12.16
CA HIS A 141 6.62 -5.33 12.57
C HIS A 141 7.31 -4.50 11.48
N ARG A 142 7.19 -4.92 10.22
CA ARG A 142 7.75 -4.17 9.09
C ARG A 142 7.05 -2.81 8.92
N GLU A 143 5.74 -2.75 9.06
CA GLU A 143 5.00 -1.50 9.01
C GLU A 143 5.51 -0.50 10.05
N ARG A 144 5.72 -0.96 11.29
CA ARG A 144 6.23 -0.10 12.38
C ARG A 144 7.62 0.46 12.06
N ILE A 145 8.52 -0.38 11.58
CA ILE A 145 9.89 0.04 11.24
C ILE A 145 9.88 1.06 10.10
N ILE A 146 9.15 0.78 9.04
CA ILE A 146 9.08 1.64 7.85
C ILE A 146 8.49 3.01 8.19
N LEU A 147 7.38 3.03 8.93
CA LEU A 147 6.71 4.26 9.32
C LEU A 147 7.53 5.07 10.32
N LYS A 148 8.12 4.40 11.32
CA LYS A 148 8.95 5.06 12.32
C LYS A 148 10.14 5.80 11.72
N ALA A 149 10.76 5.24 10.70
CA ALA A 149 11.86 5.87 9.97
C ALA A 149 11.43 7.19 9.30
N GLN A 150 10.13 7.38 9.10
CA GLN A 150 9.54 8.60 8.52
C GLN A 150 8.87 9.49 9.58
N GLY A 151 9.05 9.19 10.86
CA GLY A 151 8.46 9.96 11.95
C GLY A 151 6.99 9.65 12.21
N ILE A 152 6.48 8.54 11.72
CA ILE A 152 5.08 8.14 11.87
C ILE A 152 4.99 6.95 12.83
N THR A 153 4.12 7.06 13.83
CA THR A 153 3.86 5.96 14.75
C THR A 153 2.68 5.13 14.24
N ARG A 154 2.90 3.82 14.05
CA ARG A 154 1.81 2.91 13.70
C ARG A 154 0.91 2.70 14.92
N ARG A 155 -0.40 2.81 14.73
CA ARG A 155 -1.41 2.50 15.73
C ARG A 155 -1.38 1.03 16.19
#